data_937abb812f9ce0711995faf6274c3d06
#
_entry.id   937abb812f9ce0711995faf6274c3d06
#
_cell.length_a   1.000
_cell.length_b   1.000
_cell.length_c   1.000
_cell.angle_alpha   90.00
_cell.angle_beta   90.00
_cell.angle_gamma   90.00
#
_symmetry.space_group_name_H-M   'P 1'
#
loop_
_entity.id
_entity.type
_entity.pdbx_description
1 polymer ?
#
loop_
_entity_poly.entity_id
_entity_poly.type
_entity_poly.pdbx_seq_one_letter_code
_entity_poly.pdbx_strand_id
1 'polypeptide(L)'
;MAWRPTVAAVMATATLTWAMPAQAAVNVLACEPEWAALVTELAGDRAQVHRATNALQDPHRIEARPSLIAAARRADLLVCTGADLEAGWLPILLQQAGNPRIQPGRPGHFMAADHVPLLEVPAVLDRAHGDVHAAGNPHIQTDPRNIERVARALIQRLAVVDPTQATHYRERGADFLMRWGQATARWTQKAAPLRGVPVVVQHNGFTYMEAWLGLEQVATLEPKPGVDASSAHLAHVVKRLQERPARMVLRAAYHDGRGSQWLAQRTGLPVVVLPYTVGGNDQAGNLFALFDDTIARLLKAAQAPAP
;
A
#
# COMPACT_ATOMS: atom_id res chain seq x y z
N MET A 1 -80.97 1.75 -43.61
CA MET A 1 -80.17 1.44 -42.45
C MET A 1 -78.69 1.61 -42.83
N ALA A 2 -78.10 2.70 -42.43
CA ALA A 2 -76.68 3.02 -42.72
C ALA A 2 -75.80 2.79 -41.46
N TRP A 3 -74.86 1.88 -41.62
CA TRP A 3 -73.90 1.51 -40.54
C TRP A 3 -72.70 2.47 -40.58
N ARG A 4 -72.44 3.20 -39.51
CA ARG A 4 -71.30 4.06 -39.37
C ARG A 4 -70.22 3.30 -38.55
N PRO A 5 -68.97 3.18 -39.04
CA PRO A 5 -67.88 2.63 -38.22
C PRO A 5 -67.33 3.69 -37.29
N THR A 6 -67.21 3.35 -36.00
CA THR A 6 -66.52 4.14 -34.95
C THR A 6 -65.06 3.85 -35.04
N VAL A 7 -64.26 4.85 -35.36
CA VAL A 7 -62.76 4.76 -35.30
C VAL A 7 -62.31 5.11 -33.89
N ALA A 8 -61.79 4.13 -33.18
CA ALA A 8 -61.17 4.34 -31.88
C ALA A 8 -59.67 4.78 -32.08
N ALA A 9 -59.38 6.00 -31.71
CA ALA A 9 -57.98 6.53 -31.69
C ALA A 9 -57.25 6.00 -30.50
N VAL A 10 -56.26 5.16 -30.71
CA VAL A 10 -55.30 4.70 -29.67
C VAL A 10 -54.22 5.77 -29.53
N MET A 11 -54.23 6.52 -28.43
CA MET A 11 -53.13 7.40 -28.07
C MET A 11 -51.99 6.55 -27.50
N ALA A 12 -50.90 6.44 -28.24
CA ALA A 12 -49.63 5.88 -27.76
C ALA A 12 -48.88 6.93 -26.93
N THR A 13 -48.86 6.77 -25.61
CA THR A 13 -48.02 7.57 -24.71
C THR A 13 -46.57 7.10 -24.83
N ALA A 14 -45.74 7.85 -25.53
CA ALA A 14 -44.29 7.64 -25.59
C ALA A 14 -43.66 8.10 -24.25
N THR A 15 -43.27 7.16 -23.38
CA THR A 15 -42.46 7.44 -22.21
C THR A 15 -41.03 7.74 -22.66
N LEU A 16 -40.61 9.02 -22.65
CA LEU A 16 -39.20 9.40 -22.79
C LEU A 16 -38.46 8.93 -21.54
N THR A 17 -37.74 7.82 -21.64
CA THR A 17 -36.72 7.45 -20.65
C THR A 17 -35.52 8.36 -20.87
N TRP A 18 -35.33 9.34 -20.00
CA TRP A 18 -34.11 10.12 -19.96
C TRP A 18 -33.00 9.18 -19.52
N ALA A 19 -32.13 8.75 -20.44
CA ALA A 19 -30.86 8.11 -20.11
C ALA A 19 -30.01 9.18 -19.44
N MET A 20 -29.83 9.07 -18.11
CA MET A 20 -28.82 9.88 -17.39
C MET A 20 -27.46 9.58 -18.03
N PRO A 21 -26.67 10.60 -18.40
CA PRO A 21 -25.34 10.37 -18.92
C PRO A 21 -24.56 9.57 -17.89
N ALA A 22 -24.00 8.44 -18.29
CA ALA A 22 -23.08 7.68 -17.47
C ALA A 22 -21.92 8.62 -17.13
N GLN A 23 -21.81 9.05 -15.88
CA GLN A 23 -20.76 9.95 -15.43
C GLN A 23 -19.43 9.21 -15.54
N ALA A 24 -18.44 9.82 -16.22
CA ALA A 24 -17.14 9.21 -16.41
C ALA A 24 -16.46 9.00 -15.05
N ALA A 25 -16.01 7.78 -14.79
CA ALA A 25 -15.26 7.47 -13.59
C ALA A 25 -13.91 8.20 -13.59
N VAL A 26 -13.44 8.63 -12.42
CA VAL A 26 -12.12 9.26 -12.24
C VAL A 26 -11.02 8.23 -12.58
N ASN A 27 -10.10 8.58 -13.47
CA ASN A 27 -8.94 7.73 -13.77
C ASN A 27 -7.87 7.93 -12.71
N VAL A 28 -7.60 6.90 -11.94
CA VAL A 28 -6.58 6.94 -10.88
C VAL A 28 -5.39 6.07 -11.26
N LEU A 29 -4.19 6.64 -11.20
CA LEU A 29 -2.94 5.89 -11.23
C LEU A 29 -2.44 5.76 -9.79
N ALA A 30 -2.50 4.56 -9.24
CA ALA A 30 -1.92 4.23 -7.95
C ALA A 30 -0.54 3.60 -8.15
N CYS A 31 0.46 4.07 -7.41
CA CYS A 31 1.82 3.55 -7.52
C CYS A 31 1.90 2.13 -6.96
N GLU A 32 1.41 1.89 -5.75
CA GLU A 32 1.47 0.61 -5.07
C GLU A 32 0.07 -0.01 -4.90
N PRO A 33 -0.01 -1.34 -4.74
CA PRO A 33 -1.28 -2.08 -4.63
C PRO A 33 -2.15 -1.68 -3.44
N GLU A 34 -1.57 -1.29 -2.31
CA GLU A 34 -2.30 -0.83 -1.13
C GLU A 34 -3.07 0.47 -1.40
N TRP A 35 -2.47 1.41 -2.14
CA TRP A 35 -3.16 2.66 -2.50
C TRP A 35 -4.25 2.41 -3.55
N ALA A 36 -4.01 1.48 -4.48
CA ALA A 36 -5.05 1.07 -5.42
C ALA A 36 -6.24 0.45 -4.69
N ALA A 37 -5.99 -0.41 -3.71
CA ALA A 37 -7.04 -1.01 -2.89
C ALA A 37 -7.78 0.04 -2.05
N LEU A 38 -7.07 1.02 -1.49
CA LEU A 38 -7.67 2.11 -0.73
C LEU A 38 -8.57 2.98 -1.62
N VAL A 39 -8.10 3.38 -2.80
CA VAL A 39 -8.93 4.12 -3.76
C VAL A 39 -10.19 3.33 -4.11
N THR A 40 -10.08 2.03 -4.35
CA THR A 40 -11.21 1.15 -4.66
C THR A 40 -12.23 1.10 -3.51
N GLU A 41 -11.78 1.01 -2.27
CA GLU A 41 -12.66 1.10 -1.09
C GLU A 41 -13.40 2.44 -1.01
N LEU A 42 -12.70 3.55 -1.25
CA LEU A 42 -13.24 4.90 -1.08
C LEU A 42 -14.10 5.38 -2.26
N ALA A 43 -13.79 4.95 -3.48
CA ALA A 43 -14.46 5.43 -4.68
C ALA A 43 -15.44 4.42 -5.31
N GLY A 44 -15.25 3.11 -5.07
CA GLY A 44 -16.08 2.07 -5.68
C GLY A 44 -16.04 2.14 -7.22
N ASP A 45 -17.21 2.13 -7.84
CA ASP A 45 -17.40 2.21 -9.30
C ASP A 45 -17.15 3.61 -9.89
N ARG A 46 -16.92 4.62 -9.04
CA ARG A 46 -16.65 6.00 -9.47
C ARG A 46 -15.18 6.25 -9.82
N ALA A 47 -14.30 5.27 -9.64
CA ALA A 47 -12.91 5.35 -10.07
C ALA A 47 -12.50 4.15 -10.92
N GLN A 48 -11.75 4.43 -12.00
CA GLN A 48 -11.01 3.43 -12.75
C GLN A 48 -9.56 3.44 -12.26
N VAL A 49 -9.16 2.42 -11.51
CA VAL A 49 -7.84 2.37 -10.87
C VAL A 49 -6.86 1.54 -11.70
N HIS A 50 -5.75 2.17 -12.08
CA HIS A 50 -4.60 1.52 -12.70
C HIS A 50 -3.46 1.44 -11.70
N ARG A 51 -2.81 0.28 -11.57
CA ARG A 51 -1.67 0.06 -10.68
C ARG A 51 -0.36 0.15 -11.44
N ALA A 52 0.61 0.91 -10.94
CA ALA A 52 1.94 0.99 -11.52
C ALA A 52 2.77 -0.26 -11.21
N THR A 53 2.64 -0.79 -9.99
CA THR A 53 3.36 -1.97 -9.51
C THR A 53 2.40 -3.12 -9.18
N ASN A 54 2.98 -4.31 -8.99
CA ASN A 54 2.30 -5.43 -8.35
C ASN A 54 3.02 -5.81 -7.04
N ALA A 55 2.39 -6.66 -6.24
CA ALA A 55 2.88 -6.99 -4.90
C ALA A 55 4.21 -7.78 -4.84
N LEU A 56 4.68 -8.30 -5.97
CA LEU A 56 5.94 -9.05 -6.07
C LEU A 56 7.04 -8.25 -6.79
N GLN A 57 6.83 -6.94 -6.95
CA GLN A 57 7.83 -6.00 -7.48
C GLN A 57 8.34 -5.10 -6.37
N ASP A 58 9.65 -4.80 -6.44
CA ASP A 58 10.25 -3.79 -5.58
C ASP A 58 9.76 -2.39 -6.01
N PRO A 59 9.04 -1.64 -5.15
CA PRO A 59 8.50 -0.33 -5.51
C PRO A 59 9.58 0.74 -5.75
N HIS A 60 10.81 0.54 -5.26
CA HIS A 60 11.92 1.46 -5.51
C HIS A 60 12.42 1.40 -6.97
N ARG A 61 12.17 0.29 -7.68
CA ARG A 61 12.82 -0.04 -8.98
C ARG A 61 11.80 -0.47 -10.03
N ILE A 62 11.10 0.52 -10.59
CA ILE A 62 10.08 0.31 -11.63
C ILE A 62 10.53 0.97 -12.92
N GLU A 63 10.24 0.33 -14.04
CA GLU A 63 10.45 0.91 -15.37
C GLU A 63 9.24 1.71 -15.83
N ALA A 64 9.48 2.89 -16.40
CA ALA A 64 8.45 3.72 -17.03
C ALA A 64 8.06 3.14 -18.41
N ARG A 65 7.47 1.93 -18.42
CA ARG A 65 7.03 1.25 -19.65
C ARG A 65 5.91 2.00 -20.37
N PRO A 66 5.74 1.85 -21.69
CA PRO A 66 4.74 2.58 -22.49
C PRO A 66 3.31 2.51 -21.97
N SER A 67 2.89 1.34 -21.45
CA SER A 67 1.56 1.16 -20.84
C SER A 67 1.35 2.02 -19.59
N LEU A 68 2.39 2.17 -18.77
CA LEU A 68 2.37 3.00 -17.57
C LEU A 68 2.34 4.48 -17.93
N ILE A 69 3.14 4.92 -18.91
CA ILE A 69 3.11 6.28 -19.45
C ILE A 69 1.71 6.61 -20.00
N ALA A 70 1.10 5.69 -20.75
CA ALA A 70 -0.26 5.87 -21.27
C ALA A 70 -1.31 5.98 -20.16
N ALA A 71 -1.17 5.23 -19.05
CA ALA A 71 -2.03 5.36 -17.88
C ALA A 71 -1.85 6.73 -17.20
N ALA A 72 -0.60 7.15 -16.99
CA ALA A 72 -0.27 8.45 -16.39
C ALA A 72 -0.81 9.64 -17.22
N ARG A 73 -0.77 9.55 -18.56
CA ARG A 73 -1.36 10.56 -19.45
C ARG A 73 -2.85 10.78 -19.26
N ARG A 74 -3.59 9.72 -18.93
CA ARG A 74 -5.04 9.76 -18.74
C ARG A 74 -5.47 9.99 -17.31
N ALA A 75 -4.56 9.88 -16.35
CA ALA A 75 -4.88 9.97 -14.94
C ALA A 75 -5.41 11.36 -14.56
N ASP A 76 -6.47 11.38 -13.79
CA ASP A 76 -7.02 12.56 -13.12
C ASP A 76 -6.40 12.72 -11.72
N LEU A 77 -6.02 11.58 -11.11
CA LEU A 77 -5.40 11.48 -9.80
C LEU A 77 -4.25 10.48 -9.83
N LEU A 78 -3.10 10.87 -9.33
CA LEU A 78 -1.97 10.02 -8.98
C LEU A 78 -1.95 9.83 -7.47
N VAL A 79 -1.81 8.58 -7.01
CA VAL A 79 -1.70 8.22 -5.58
C VAL A 79 -0.46 7.36 -5.40
N CYS A 80 0.58 7.91 -4.82
CA CYS A 80 1.85 7.24 -4.54
C CYS A 80 2.18 7.32 -3.05
N THR A 81 3.15 6.55 -2.61
CA THR A 81 3.65 6.61 -1.23
C THR A 81 4.35 7.93 -0.96
N GLY A 82 5.26 8.36 -1.82
CA GLY A 82 6.12 9.52 -1.56
C GLY A 82 7.28 9.19 -0.61
N ALA A 83 7.81 10.19 0.08
CA ALA A 83 9.00 10.06 0.94
C ALA A 83 10.16 9.35 0.21
N ASP A 84 10.38 9.72 -1.04
CA ASP A 84 11.42 9.20 -1.94
C ASP A 84 11.30 7.71 -2.34
N LEU A 85 10.20 7.01 -2.03
CA LEU A 85 10.03 5.61 -2.42
C LEU A 85 10.11 5.43 -3.94
N GLU A 86 9.44 6.30 -4.69
CA GLU A 86 9.35 6.24 -6.14
C GLU A 86 10.38 7.17 -6.85
N ALA A 87 11.37 7.69 -6.10
CA ALA A 87 12.32 8.69 -6.63
C ALA A 87 13.09 8.20 -7.87
N GLY A 88 13.33 6.89 -7.98
CA GLY A 88 14.06 6.28 -9.10
C GLY A 88 13.29 6.27 -10.43
N TRP A 89 11.95 6.43 -10.43
CA TRP A 89 11.15 6.23 -11.64
C TRP A 89 9.99 7.22 -11.85
N LEU A 90 9.36 7.69 -10.77
CA LEU A 90 8.18 8.57 -10.86
C LEU A 90 8.46 9.90 -11.57
N PRO A 91 9.59 10.62 -11.33
CA PRO A 91 9.89 11.85 -12.03
C PRO A 91 9.96 11.66 -13.55
N ILE A 92 10.59 10.57 -14.00
CA ILE A 92 10.72 10.23 -15.44
C ILE A 92 9.34 9.91 -16.02
N LEU A 93 8.51 9.16 -15.29
CA LEU A 93 7.14 8.82 -15.69
C LEU A 93 6.31 10.09 -15.87
N LEU A 94 6.33 11.01 -14.91
CA LEU A 94 5.58 12.28 -14.95
C LEU A 94 6.02 13.16 -16.10
N GLN A 95 7.33 13.25 -16.35
CA GLN A 95 7.88 13.98 -17.48
C GLN A 95 7.40 13.41 -18.81
N GLN A 96 7.52 12.10 -19.02
CA GLN A 96 7.12 11.43 -20.26
C GLN A 96 5.61 11.41 -20.48
N ALA A 97 4.83 11.38 -19.40
CA ALA A 97 3.38 11.47 -19.48
C ALA A 97 2.93 12.88 -19.93
N GLY A 98 3.61 13.94 -19.49
CA GLY A 98 3.27 15.32 -19.82
C GLY A 98 1.86 15.74 -19.37
N ASN A 99 1.26 15.05 -18.40
CA ASN A 99 -0.08 15.32 -17.91
C ASN A 99 -0.05 16.42 -16.83
N PRO A 100 -0.60 17.62 -17.09
CA PRO A 100 -0.51 18.75 -16.14
C PRO A 100 -1.36 18.53 -14.88
N ARG A 101 -2.35 17.60 -14.88
CA ARG A 101 -3.23 17.37 -13.74
C ARG A 101 -2.54 16.69 -12.57
N ILE A 102 -1.57 15.81 -12.85
CA ILE A 102 -0.88 14.98 -11.87
C ILE A 102 0.56 15.42 -11.57
N GLN A 103 0.94 16.62 -11.98
CA GLN A 103 2.27 17.18 -11.65
C GLN A 103 2.34 17.63 -10.19
N PRO A 104 3.53 17.65 -9.58
CA PRO A 104 3.74 18.17 -8.22
C PRO A 104 3.06 19.53 -8.00
N GLY A 105 2.38 19.68 -6.84
CA GLY A 105 1.63 20.89 -6.49
C GLY A 105 0.23 20.98 -7.10
N ARG A 106 -0.19 20.02 -7.93
CA ARG A 106 -1.56 19.98 -8.47
C ARG A 106 -2.50 19.14 -7.59
N PRO A 107 -3.82 19.41 -7.61
CA PRO A 107 -4.80 18.61 -6.88
C PRO A 107 -4.77 17.12 -7.23
N GLY A 108 -4.45 16.78 -8.47
CA GLY A 108 -4.31 15.39 -8.93
C GLY A 108 -3.00 14.71 -8.53
N HIS A 109 -2.11 15.36 -7.77
CA HIS A 109 -0.87 14.78 -7.26
C HIS A 109 -1.04 14.53 -5.75
N PHE A 110 -1.05 13.24 -5.34
CA PHE A 110 -1.27 12.87 -3.95
C PHE A 110 -0.15 11.93 -3.49
N MET A 111 0.58 12.35 -2.46
CA MET A 111 1.60 11.55 -1.78
C MET A 111 1.10 11.15 -0.40
N ALA A 112 1.00 9.85 -0.15
CA ALA A 112 0.44 9.30 1.09
C ALA A 112 1.29 9.71 2.32
N ALA A 113 2.61 9.74 2.16
CA ALA A 113 3.55 10.10 3.22
C ALA A 113 3.40 11.53 3.72
N ASP A 114 2.87 12.46 2.91
CA ASP A 114 2.60 13.85 3.32
C ASP A 114 1.55 13.94 4.46
N HIS A 115 0.82 12.86 4.71
CA HIS A 115 -0.28 12.79 5.68
C HIS A 115 0.03 11.93 6.91
N VAL A 116 1.30 11.51 7.06
CA VAL A 116 1.75 10.58 8.11
C VAL A 116 2.98 11.15 8.82
N PRO A 117 3.08 11.07 10.15
CA PRO A 117 4.34 11.32 10.84
C PRO A 117 5.39 10.32 10.38
N LEU A 118 6.45 10.80 9.72
CA LEU A 118 7.51 9.92 9.24
C LEU A 118 8.46 9.54 10.38
N LEU A 119 8.83 8.27 10.41
CA LEU A 119 9.85 7.70 11.29
C LEU A 119 11.21 7.69 10.59
N GLU A 120 12.28 7.56 11.36
CA GLU A 120 13.65 7.41 10.86
C GLU A 120 14.07 8.53 9.90
N VAL A 121 13.67 9.77 10.20
CA VAL A 121 14.16 10.95 9.47
C VAL A 121 15.67 11.07 9.73
N PRO A 122 16.54 10.96 8.70
CA PRO A 122 17.97 10.94 8.90
C PRO A 122 18.48 12.32 9.32
N ALA A 123 19.33 12.37 10.35
CA ALA A 123 19.96 13.61 10.78
C ALA A 123 20.98 14.15 9.76
N VAL A 124 21.57 13.26 8.96
CA VAL A 124 22.56 13.57 7.90
C VAL A 124 22.23 12.71 6.69
N LEU A 125 22.13 13.35 5.53
CA LEU A 125 21.99 12.68 4.24
C LEU A 125 23.36 12.33 3.69
N ASP A 126 23.72 11.05 3.72
CA ASP A 126 24.91 10.53 3.09
C ASP A 126 24.57 9.32 2.22
N ARG A 127 24.84 9.42 0.93
CA ARG A 127 24.65 8.30 -0.03
C ARG A 127 25.49 7.06 0.30
N ALA A 128 26.54 7.23 1.11
CA ALA A 128 27.31 6.11 1.62
C ALA A 128 26.48 5.16 2.51
N HIS A 129 25.31 5.60 2.98
CA HIS A 129 24.40 4.80 3.81
C HIS A 129 23.36 3.97 3.03
N GLY A 130 23.46 3.90 1.69
CA GLY A 130 22.54 3.15 0.82
C GLY A 130 21.34 3.99 0.37
N ASP A 131 20.19 3.34 0.10
CA ASP A 131 18.94 3.99 -0.32
C ASP A 131 18.29 4.69 0.89
N VAL A 132 18.94 5.75 1.38
CA VAL A 132 18.45 6.56 2.50
C VAL A 132 17.44 7.57 1.98
N HIS A 133 16.23 7.51 2.50
CA HIS A 133 15.14 8.42 2.17
C HIS A 133 15.24 9.70 3.00
N ALA A 134 15.39 10.85 2.32
CA ALA A 134 15.61 12.14 2.96
C ALA A 134 14.48 12.56 3.90
N ALA A 135 13.24 12.26 3.53
CA ALA A 135 12.06 12.60 4.31
C ALA A 135 11.80 11.66 5.50
N GLY A 136 12.45 10.49 5.55
CA GLY A 136 12.21 9.42 6.51
C GLY A 136 11.78 8.12 5.85
N ASN A 137 11.54 7.08 6.64
CA ASN A 137 11.18 5.75 6.13
C ASN A 137 9.84 5.78 5.37
N PRO A 138 9.79 5.35 4.08
CA PRO A 138 8.59 5.46 3.26
C PRO A 138 7.58 4.32 3.46
N HIS A 139 7.92 3.25 4.18
CA HIS A 139 7.11 2.03 4.28
C HIS A 139 5.92 2.16 5.24
N ILE A 140 5.19 3.29 5.11
CA ILE A 140 4.12 3.74 6.00
C ILE A 140 2.91 2.79 6.01
N GLN A 141 2.68 2.04 4.93
CA GLN A 141 1.53 1.16 4.74
C GLN A 141 1.52 -0.04 5.71
N THR A 142 2.64 -0.33 6.35
CA THR A 142 2.76 -1.47 7.29
C THR A 142 2.09 -1.23 8.65
N ASP A 143 1.61 -0.01 8.91
CA ASP A 143 0.82 0.36 10.09
C ASP A 143 -0.62 0.75 9.69
N PRO A 144 -1.66 0.07 10.18
CA PRO A 144 -3.06 0.37 9.83
C PRO A 144 -3.50 1.78 10.26
N ARG A 145 -2.86 2.36 11.26
CA ARG A 145 -3.13 3.74 11.71
C ARG A 145 -2.71 4.77 10.66
N ASN A 146 -1.66 4.46 9.88
CA ASN A 146 -1.24 5.29 8.76
C ASN A 146 -2.21 5.17 7.58
N ILE A 147 -2.70 3.97 7.27
CA ILE A 147 -3.76 3.78 6.27
C ILE A 147 -4.99 4.63 6.62
N GLU A 148 -5.38 4.70 7.90
CA GLU A 148 -6.49 5.57 8.34
C GLU A 148 -6.22 7.05 8.06
N ARG A 149 -5.01 7.54 8.39
CA ARG A 149 -4.62 8.94 8.14
C ARG A 149 -4.67 9.28 6.65
N VAL A 150 -4.08 8.42 5.83
CA VAL A 150 -4.08 8.55 4.37
C VAL A 150 -5.50 8.50 3.82
N ALA A 151 -6.35 7.58 4.31
CA ALA A 151 -7.75 7.48 3.87
C ALA A 151 -8.52 8.79 4.13
N ARG A 152 -8.36 9.40 5.31
CA ARG A 152 -9.01 10.69 5.63
C ARG A 152 -8.61 11.80 4.66
N ALA A 153 -7.33 11.90 4.31
CA ALA A 153 -6.82 12.86 3.34
C ALA A 153 -7.27 12.55 1.91
N LEU A 154 -7.26 11.28 1.54
CA LEU A 154 -7.62 10.82 0.18
C LEU A 154 -9.12 11.02 -0.11
N ILE A 155 -10.01 10.85 0.88
CA ILE A 155 -11.45 11.18 0.76
C ILE A 155 -11.63 12.65 0.35
N GLN A 156 -10.91 13.57 1.00
CA GLN A 156 -10.97 14.99 0.66
C GLN A 156 -10.39 15.27 -0.73
N ARG A 157 -9.30 14.59 -1.08
CA ARG A 157 -8.66 14.73 -2.38
C ARG A 157 -9.56 14.24 -3.52
N LEU A 158 -10.23 13.10 -3.37
CA LEU A 158 -11.22 12.60 -4.32
C LEU A 158 -12.35 13.61 -4.53
N ALA A 159 -12.88 14.19 -3.45
CA ALA A 159 -13.92 15.22 -3.53
C ALA A 159 -13.47 16.53 -4.21
N VAL A 160 -12.17 16.85 -4.18
CA VAL A 160 -11.60 18.01 -4.90
C VAL A 160 -11.40 17.70 -6.39
N VAL A 161 -10.92 16.51 -6.71
CA VAL A 161 -10.65 16.08 -8.11
C VAL A 161 -11.97 15.84 -8.86
N ASP A 162 -12.96 15.28 -8.19
CA ASP A 162 -14.29 15.04 -8.74
C ASP A 162 -15.37 15.57 -7.77
N PRO A 163 -15.66 16.88 -7.81
CA PRO A 163 -16.62 17.50 -6.91
C PRO A 163 -18.06 17.02 -7.12
N THR A 164 -18.38 16.46 -8.28
CA THR A 164 -19.72 15.96 -8.57
C THR A 164 -20.06 14.69 -7.78
N GLN A 165 -19.06 13.92 -7.39
CA GLN A 165 -19.18 12.71 -6.56
C GLN A 165 -18.73 12.91 -5.12
N ALA A 166 -18.52 14.15 -4.67
CA ALA A 166 -17.98 14.44 -3.34
C ALA A 166 -18.78 13.79 -2.18
N THR A 167 -20.10 13.73 -2.31
CA THR A 167 -20.99 13.08 -1.32
C THR A 167 -20.73 11.57 -1.28
N HIS A 168 -20.67 10.92 -2.45
CA HIS A 168 -20.37 9.49 -2.57
C HIS A 168 -19.03 9.12 -1.90
N TYR A 169 -17.95 9.89 -2.16
CA TYR A 169 -16.64 9.65 -1.55
C TYR A 169 -16.67 9.82 -0.02
N ARG A 170 -17.41 10.80 0.50
CA ARG A 170 -17.53 11.01 1.95
C ARG A 170 -18.33 9.91 2.64
N GLU A 171 -19.41 9.44 2.03
CA GLU A 171 -20.24 8.36 2.58
C GLU A 171 -19.47 7.04 2.61
N ARG A 172 -18.85 6.64 1.49
CA ARG A 172 -18.00 5.45 1.45
C ARG A 172 -16.80 5.56 2.37
N GLY A 173 -16.21 6.75 2.44
CA GLY A 173 -15.10 7.03 3.33
C GLY A 173 -15.48 6.89 4.81
N ALA A 174 -16.66 7.36 5.21
CA ALA A 174 -17.17 7.22 6.58
C ALA A 174 -17.39 5.74 6.94
N ASP A 175 -17.98 4.95 6.04
CA ASP A 175 -18.14 3.50 6.21
C ASP A 175 -16.78 2.80 6.33
N PHE A 176 -15.86 3.07 5.41
CA PHE A 176 -14.51 2.50 5.46
C PHE A 176 -13.81 2.81 6.77
N LEU A 177 -13.80 4.08 7.20
CA LEU A 177 -13.11 4.51 8.42
C LEU A 177 -13.72 3.86 9.67
N MET A 178 -15.03 3.68 9.73
CA MET A 178 -15.71 2.95 10.82
C MET A 178 -15.25 1.49 10.87
N ARG A 179 -15.33 0.77 9.75
CA ARG A 179 -14.90 -0.65 9.64
C ARG A 179 -13.41 -0.80 9.94
N TRP A 180 -12.60 0.12 9.42
CA TRP A 180 -11.14 0.12 9.60
C TRP A 180 -10.73 0.34 11.04
N GLY A 181 -11.36 1.30 11.73
CA GLY A 181 -11.13 1.54 13.15
C GLY A 181 -11.45 0.33 14.03
N GLN A 182 -12.58 -0.33 13.77
CA GLN A 182 -12.94 -1.59 14.44
C GLN A 182 -11.93 -2.71 14.16
N ALA A 183 -11.48 -2.84 12.90
CA ALA A 183 -10.49 -3.83 12.52
C ALA A 183 -9.13 -3.55 13.19
N THR A 184 -8.67 -2.29 13.18
CA THR A 184 -7.42 -1.88 13.84
C THR A 184 -7.43 -2.19 15.34
N ALA A 185 -8.55 -1.93 16.02
CA ALA A 185 -8.69 -2.28 17.44
C ALA A 185 -8.57 -3.80 17.68
N ARG A 186 -9.26 -4.62 16.86
CA ARG A 186 -9.17 -6.09 16.94
C ARG A 186 -7.74 -6.58 16.65
N TRP A 187 -7.08 -6.04 15.63
CA TRP A 187 -5.70 -6.40 15.29
C TRP A 187 -4.73 -6.08 16.42
N THR A 188 -4.83 -4.88 16.99
CA THR A 188 -3.97 -4.44 18.09
C THR A 188 -4.15 -5.35 19.32
N GLN A 189 -5.40 -5.72 19.65
CA GLN A 189 -5.69 -6.64 20.74
C GLN A 189 -5.15 -8.04 20.45
N LYS A 190 -5.40 -8.58 19.25
CA LYS A 190 -4.94 -9.92 18.85
C LYS A 190 -3.40 -10.01 18.83
N ALA A 191 -2.73 -8.94 18.43
CA ALA A 191 -1.28 -8.86 18.33
C ALA A 191 -0.56 -8.55 19.66
N ALA A 192 -1.28 -8.34 20.76
CA ALA A 192 -0.68 -8.02 22.05
C ALA A 192 0.47 -8.96 22.50
N PRO A 193 0.43 -10.29 22.21
CA PRO A 193 1.53 -11.20 22.52
C PRO A 193 2.82 -10.94 21.73
N LEU A 194 2.79 -10.12 20.69
CA LEU A 194 3.98 -9.77 19.89
C LEU A 194 4.83 -8.66 20.51
N ARG A 195 4.35 -7.98 21.55
CA ARG A 195 5.07 -6.89 22.20
C ARG A 195 6.39 -7.39 22.81
N GLY A 196 7.49 -6.73 22.46
CA GLY A 196 8.84 -7.07 22.88
C GLY A 196 9.43 -8.31 22.19
N VAL A 197 8.73 -8.88 21.20
CA VAL A 197 9.28 -10.02 20.45
C VAL A 197 10.43 -9.56 19.55
N PRO A 198 11.66 -10.12 19.76
CA PRO A 198 12.83 -9.74 18.99
C PRO A 198 12.79 -10.37 17.58
N VAL A 199 13.07 -9.58 16.55
CA VAL A 199 13.01 -9.98 15.15
C VAL A 199 14.27 -9.59 14.39
N VAL A 200 14.59 -10.36 13.35
CA VAL A 200 15.52 -9.94 12.29
C VAL A 200 14.67 -9.57 11.09
N VAL A 201 15.02 -8.50 10.39
CA VAL A 201 14.34 -8.11 9.15
C VAL A 201 15.25 -8.27 7.94
N GLN A 202 14.69 -8.61 6.77
CA GLN A 202 15.47 -8.64 5.53
C GLN A 202 15.91 -7.24 5.14
N HIS A 203 14.96 -6.32 5.08
CA HIS A 203 15.08 -4.91 4.73
C HIS A 203 14.41 -4.08 5.83
N ASN A 204 14.85 -2.83 6.03
CA ASN A 204 14.28 -1.92 7.03
C ASN A 204 12.90 -1.36 6.58
N GLY A 205 12.02 -2.25 6.14
CA GLY A 205 10.69 -1.92 5.61
C GLY A 205 9.55 -2.16 6.60
N PHE A 206 9.84 -2.57 7.85
CA PHE A 206 8.81 -2.91 8.83
C PHE A 206 8.73 -1.95 10.02
N THR A 207 9.49 -0.86 10.00
CA THR A 207 9.62 0.11 11.09
C THR A 207 8.28 0.57 11.67
N TYR A 208 7.29 0.86 10.82
CA TYR A 208 5.96 1.29 11.30
C TYR A 208 5.17 0.13 11.92
N MET A 209 5.26 -1.08 11.37
CA MET A 209 4.67 -2.28 11.97
C MET A 209 5.32 -2.61 13.31
N GLU A 210 6.64 -2.49 13.39
CA GLU A 210 7.40 -2.68 14.65
C GLU A 210 6.96 -1.67 15.71
N ALA A 211 6.85 -0.40 15.36
CA ALA A 211 6.36 0.65 16.26
C ALA A 211 4.91 0.43 16.69
N TRP A 212 4.05 -0.09 15.79
CA TRP A 212 2.66 -0.39 16.12
C TRP A 212 2.52 -1.61 17.04
N LEU A 213 3.20 -2.70 16.72
CA LEU A 213 3.09 -3.98 17.41
C LEU A 213 4.01 -4.10 18.64
N GLY A 214 5.00 -3.20 18.76
CA GLY A 214 6.04 -3.26 19.78
C GLY A 214 7.05 -4.38 19.55
N LEU A 215 7.31 -4.76 18.28
CA LEU A 215 8.40 -5.68 17.93
C LEU A 215 9.76 -5.02 18.14
N GLU A 216 10.79 -5.80 18.45
CA GLU A 216 12.15 -5.31 18.63
C GLU A 216 13.07 -5.78 17.51
N GLN A 217 13.43 -4.90 16.59
CA GLN A 217 14.42 -5.21 15.57
C GLN A 217 15.80 -5.38 16.21
N VAL A 218 16.38 -6.58 16.14
CA VAL A 218 17.71 -6.87 16.68
C VAL A 218 18.81 -6.85 15.61
N ALA A 219 18.45 -7.12 14.36
CA ALA A 219 19.36 -7.04 13.21
C ALA A 219 18.57 -6.87 11.89
N THR A 220 19.29 -6.40 10.85
CA THR A 220 18.83 -6.43 9.46
C THR A 220 19.79 -7.26 8.62
N LEU A 221 19.25 -7.97 7.60
CA LEU A 221 20.10 -8.75 6.68
C LEU A 221 20.77 -7.87 5.63
N GLU A 222 20.18 -6.75 5.27
CA GLU A 222 20.84 -5.74 4.45
C GLU A 222 21.80 -4.94 5.32
N PRO A 223 23.11 -4.86 4.95
CA PRO A 223 24.08 -4.04 5.69
C PRO A 223 23.77 -2.55 5.60
N LYS A 224 23.07 -2.16 4.51
CA LYS A 224 22.53 -0.82 4.22
C LYS A 224 21.28 -1.01 3.38
N PRO A 225 20.28 -0.10 3.46
CA PRO A 225 19.08 -0.17 2.63
C PRO A 225 19.42 -0.35 1.13
N GLY A 226 18.78 -1.34 0.49
CA GLY A 226 18.98 -1.64 -0.93
C GLY A 226 20.30 -2.35 -1.29
N VAL A 227 21.11 -2.77 -0.29
CA VAL A 227 22.36 -3.50 -0.50
C VAL A 227 22.20 -4.94 -0.06
N ASP A 228 22.40 -5.88 -0.99
CA ASP A 228 22.30 -7.31 -0.72
C ASP A 228 23.22 -7.77 0.42
N ALA A 229 22.75 -8.74 1.19
CA ALA A 229 23.49 -9.35 2.29
C ALA A 229 24.78 -10.03 1.81
N SER A 230 25.95 -9.52 2.22
CA SER A 230 27.22 -10.23 2.00
C SER A 230 27.40 -11.36 3.01
N SER A 231 28.22 -12.36 2.67
CA SER A 231 28.55 -13.46 3.61
C SER A 231 29.19 -12.97 4.89
N ALA A 232 30.02 -11.91 4.83
CA ALA A 232 30.64 -11.30 6.01
C ALA A 232 29.61 -10.63 6.92
N HIS A 233 28.64 -9.90 6.33
CA HIS A 233 27.56 -9.28 7.09
C HIS A 233 26.65 -10.34 7.73
N LEU A 234 26.27 -11.40 6.99
CA LEU A 234 25.48 -12.50 7.55
C LEU A 234 26.19 -13.20 8.72
N ALA A 235 27.52 -13.41 8.66
CA ALA A 235 28.28 -13.94 9.76
C ALA A 235 28.26 -13.01 10.99
N HIS A 236 28.31 -11.69 10.76
CA HIS A 236 28.15 -10.69 11.83
C HIS A 236 26.75 -10.77 12.47
N VAL A 237 25.69 -10.90 11.67
CA VAL A 237 24.31 -11.09 12.16
C VAL A 237 24.22 -12.35 13.04
N VAL A 238 24.79 -13.48 12.62
CA VAL A 238 24.82 -14.72 13.43
C VAL A 238 25.49 -14.48 14.79
N LYS A 239 26.65 -13.79 14.81
CA LYS A 239 27.33 -13.44 16.08
C LYS A 239 26.43 -12.56 16.97
N ARG A 240 25.79 -11.54 16.40
CA ARG A 240 24.88 -10.66 17.14
C ARG A 240 23.69 -11.43 17.74
N LEU A 241 23.18 -12.44 17.07
CA LEU A 241 22.08 -13.28 17.56
C LEU A 241 22.50 -14.19 18.73
N GLN A 242 23.79 -14.49 18.93
CA GLN A 242 24.29 -15.16 20.13
C GLN A 242 24.18 -14.26 21.36
N GLU A 243 24.35 -12.94 21.19
CA GLU A 243 24.24 -11.94 22.26
C GLU A 243 22.79 -11.47 22.49
N ARG A 244 22.02 -11.31 21.40
CA ARG A 244 20.62 -10.89 21.40
C ARG A 244 19.79 -11.82 20.51
N PRO A 245 19.27 -12.92 21.06
CA PRO A 245 18.48 -13.89 20.30
C PRO A 245 17.23 -13.25 19.69
N ALA A 246 16.89 -13.67 18.47
CA ALA A 246 15.63 -13.33 17.81
C ALA A 246 14.64 -14.52 17.84
N ARG A 247 13.37 -14.26 17.53
CA ARG A 247 12.34 -15.28 17.42
C ARG A 247 12.03 -15.68 15.98
N MET A 248 12.24 -14.77 15.04
CA MET A 248 11.92 -14.99 13.64
C MET A 248 12.70 -14.03 12.73
N VAL A 249 12.73 -14.35 11.44
CA VAL A 249 13.23 -13.49 10.37
C VAL A 249 12.05 -13.02 9.55
N LEU A 250 11.85 -11.70 9.42
CA LEU A 250 10.78 -11.10 8.61
C LEU A 250 11.29 -10.75 7.22
N ARG A 251 10.53 -11.10 6.20
CA ARG A 251 10.83 -10.80 4.81
C ARG A 251 9.56 -10.44 4.05
N ALA A 252 9.60 -9.37 3.24
CA ALA A 252 8.52 -9.07 2.32
C ALA A 252 8.47 -10.09 1.16
N ALA A 253 7.29 -10.32 0.60
CA ALA A 253 7.07 -11.33 -0.42
C ALA A 253 7.90 -11.09 -1.71
N TYR A 254 8.20 -9.83 -2.04
CA TYR A 254 8.97 -9.47 -3.23
C TYR A 254 10.50 -9.62 -3.06
N HIS A 255 11.02 -9.74 -1.84
CA HIS A 255 12.46 -9.89 -1.62
C HIS A 255 12.97 -11.29 -1.98
N ASP A 256 14.21 -11.37 -2.47
CA ASP A 256 14.95 -12.62 -2.60
C ASP A 256 15.10 -13.29 -1.21
N GLY A 257 14.82 -14.59 -1.17
CA GLY A 257 14.87 -15.37 0.06
C GLY A 257 16.23 -15.89 0.48
N ARG A 258 17.28 -15.79 -0.36
CA ARG A 258 18.58 -16.44 -0.14
C ARG A 258 19.21 -16.07 1.20
N GLY A 259 19.26 -14.79 1.53
CA GLY A 259 19.84 -14.31 2.80
C GLY A 259 19.06 -14.81 4.02
N SER A 260 17.74 -14.71 4.01
CA SER A 260 16.88 -15.17 5.09
C SER A 260 16.91 -16.70 5.27
N GLN A 261 16.93 -17.45 4.17
CA GLN A 261 17.04 -18.91 4.20
C GLN A 261 18.41 -19.37 4.73
N TRP A 262 19.49 -18.70 4.30
CA TRP A 262 20.83 -18.97 4.82
C TRP A 262 20.93 -18.76 6.33
N LEU A 263 20.35 -17.66 6.83
CA LEU A 263 20.31 -17.39 8.28
C LEU A 263 19.49 -18.46 9.01
N ALA A 264 18.31 -18.80 8.49
CA ALA A 264 17.44 -19.83 9.06
C ALA A 264 18.15 -21.19 9.20
N GLN A 265 18.89 -21.62 8.19
CA GLN A 265 19.65 -22.87 8.22
C GLN A 265 20.74 -22.90 9.31
N ARG A 266 21.28 -21.75 9.67
CA ARG A 266 22.33 -21.61 10.68
C ARG A 266 21.86 -21.40 12.09
N THR A 267 20.67 -20.82 12.25
CA THR A 267 20.15 -20.39 13.55
C THR A 267 18.90 -21.14 13.98
N GLY A 268 18.27 -21.91 13.09
CA GLY A 268 16.96 -22.53 13.33
C GLY A 268 15.79 -21.55 13.32
N LEU A 269 16.01 -20.25 13.14
CA LEU A 269 14.96 -19.24 13.18
C LEU A 269 13.96 -19.45 12.04
N PRO A 270 12.65 -19.39 12.29
CA PRO A 270 11.64 -19.45 11.22
C PRO A 270 11.71 -18.17 10.36
N VAL A 271 11.63 -18.34 9.04
CA VAL A 271 11.45 -17.23 8.11
C VAL A 271 9.96 -16.98 7.90
N VAL A 272 9.51 -15.79 8.26
CA VAL A 272 8.14 -15.32 8.07
C VAL A 272 8.09 -14.44 6.83
N VAL A 273 7.55 -15.00 5.74
CA VAL A 273 7.29 -14.23 4.53
C VAL A 273 5.96 -13.52 4.70
N LEU A 274 5.98 -12.19 4.78
CA LEU A 274 4.81 -11.35 4.90
C LEU A 274 4.34 -10.88 3.53
N PRO A 275 3.01 -10.75 3.30
CA PRO A 275 2.50 -10.25 2.02
C PRO A 275 2.98 -8.84 1.71
N TYR A 276 3.18 -8.00 2.73
CA TYR A 276 3.70 -6.64 2.68
C TYR A 276 2.76 -5.61 2.04
N THR A 277 2.06 -5.98 0.98
CA THR A 277 1.01 -5.21 0.31
C THR A 277 -0.12 -6.12 -0.18
N VAL A 278 -1.19 -5.52 -0.66
CA VAL A 278 -2.35 -6.26 -1.21
C VAL A 278 -1.93 -7.09 -2.42
N GLY A 279 -2.23 -8.39 -2.37
CA GLY A 279 -1.87 -9.35 -3.42
C GLY A 279 -0.47 -9.97 -3.25
N GLY A 280 0.23 -9.74 -2.13
CA GLY A 280 1.53 -10.37 -1.84
C GLY A 280 1.45 -11.88 -1.59
N ASN A 281 0.26 -12.39 -1.34
CA ASN A 281 -0.12 -13.80 -1.39
C ASN A 281 -1.64 -13.95 -1.59
N ASP A 282 -2.12 -15.18 -1.71
CA ASP A 282 -3.53 -15.47 -2.00
C ASP A 282 -4.49 -15.06 -0.85
N GLN A 283 -4.00 -14.95 0.37
CA GLN A 283 -4.79 -14.55 1.54
C GLN A 283 -4.89 -13.02 1.68
N ALA A 284 -3.98 -12.25 1.08
CA ALA A 284 -3.91 -10.80 1.19
C ALA A 284 -4.63 -10.07 0.04
N GLY A 285 -5.82 -10.52 -0.35
CA GLY A 285 -6.56 -10.03 -1.53
C GLY A 285 -7.14 -8.61 -1.39
N ASN A 286 -7.18 -8.04 -0.19
CA ASN A 286 -7.62 -6.67 0.11
C ASN A 286 -6.91 -6.15 1.37
N LEU A 287 -7.13 -4.86 1.72
CA LEU A 287 -6.47 -4.22 2.85
C LEU A 287 -6.75 -4.93 4.19
N PHE A 288 -7.98 -5.34 4.45
CA PHE A 288 -8.34 -6.03 5.70
C PHE A 288 -7.66 -7.38 5.81
N ALA A 289 -7.74 -8.17 4.74
CA ALA A 289 -7.12 -9.49 4.65
C ALA A 289 -5.59 -9.43 4.74
N LEU A 290 -4.97 -8.36 4.21
CA LEU A 290 -3.53 -8.11 4.34
C LEU A 290 -3.09 -8.06 5.81
N PHE A 291 -3.78 -7.30 6.66
CA PHE A 291 -3.44 -7.20 8.07
C PHE A 291 -3.83 -8.45 8.87
N ASP A 292 -4.96 -9.08 8.54
CA ASP A 292 -5.37 -10.36 9.14
C ASP A 292 -4.31 -11.44 8.93
N ASP A 293 -3.82 -11.62 7.69
CA ASP A 293 -2.80 -12.60 7.34
C ASP A 293 -1.43 -12.25 7.96
N THR A 294 -1.04 -10.97 7.91
CA THR A 294 0.20 -10.48 8.51
C THR A 294 0.27 -10.84 10.00
N ILE A 295 -0.78 -10.51 10.77
CA ILE A 295 -0.82 -10.80 12.22
C ILE A 295 -0.86 -12.30 12.49
N ALA A 296 -1.63 -13.06 11.70
CA ALA A 296 -1.71 -14.52 11.86
C ALA A 296 -0.35 -15.19 11.67
N ARG A 297 0.43 -14.78 10.65
CA ARG A 297 1.78 -15.28 10.39
C ARG A 297 2.75 -14.95 11.52
N LEU A 298 2.74 -13.70 11.99
CA LEU A 298 3.60 -13.26 13.09
C LEU A 298 3.31 -14.04 14.38
N LEU A 299 2.04 -14.18 14.76
CA LEU A 299 1.62 -14.92 15.94
C LEU A 299 2.00 -16.41 15.86
N LYS A 300 1.77 -17.03 14.69
CA LYS A 300 2.17 -18.42 14.46
C LYS A 300 3.68 -18.63 14.67
N ALA A 301 4.49 -17.72 14.16
CA ALA A 301 5.94 -17.80 14.31
C ALA A 301 6.41 -17.52 15.74
N ALA A 302 5.77 -16.57 16.44
CA ALA A 302 6.09 -16.27 17.84
C ALA A 302 5.75 -17.42 18.80
N GLN A 303 4.76 -18.27 18.46
CA GLN A 303 4.37 -19.45 19.25
C GLN A 303 5.20 -20.69 18.93
N ALA A 304 5.99 -20.70 17.84
CA ALA A 304 6.86 -21.83 17.52
C ALA A 304 7.88 -22.05 18.67
N PRO A 305 8.32 -23.29 18.93
CA PRO A 305 9.41 -23.53 19.88
C PRO A 305 10.62 -22.67 19.55
N ALA A 306 11.36 -22.23 20.58
CA ALA A 306 12.64 -21.56 20.35
C ALA A 306 13.62 -22.55 19.70
N PRO A 307 14.45 -22.11 18.73
CA PRO A 307 15.45 -22.98 18.12
C PRO A 307 16.53 -23.44 19.10
#